data_d7158a66d35e63fbce3de77e153eacd3
#
_entry.id   d7158a66d35e63fbce3de77e153eacd3
#
_cell.length_a   1.000
_cell.length_b   1.000
_cell.length_c   1.000
_cell.angle_alpha   90.00
_cell.angle_beta   90.00
_cell.angle_gamma   90.00
#
_symmetry.space_group_name_H-M   'P 1'
#
loop_
_entity.id
_entity.type
_entity.pdbx_description
1 polymer ?
#
loop_
_entity_poly.entity_id
_entity_poly.type
_entity_poly.pdbx_seq_one_letter_code
_entity_poly.pdbx_strand_id
1 'polypeptide(L)'
;MQMRDIPFGTTDWSAVPPTTHPGERGVAIWRTRDFSGIRVRMVEYSPGYRADHWCSKGHILLVLSGELETELADGRVVRLRAGQSYQVADGAEAHRSSTAAGATLFIVD
;
A
#
# COMPACT_ATOMS: atom_id res chain seq x y z
N MET A 1 9.64 -1.42 -14.54
CA MET A 1 10.43 -1.93 -13.41
C MET A 1 11.51 -2.84 -13.93
N GLN A 2 12.74 -2.57 -13.55
CA GLN A 2 13.86 -3.47 -13.84
C GLN A 2 14.32 -4.10 -12.54
N MET A 3 14.48 -5.42 -12.54
CA MET A 3 14.93 -6.15 -11.36
C MET A 3 16.38 -6.54 -11.57
N ARG A 4 17.28 -5.84 -10.87
CA ARG A 4 18.72 -6.06 -10.95
C ARG A 4 19.29 -6.26 -9.55
N ASP A 5 20.34 -7.09 -9.48
CA ASP A 5 21.10 -7.27 -8.25
C ASP A 5 20.25 -7.75 -7.07
N ILE A 6 19.27 -8.60 -7.37
CA ILE A 6 18.41 -9.21 -6.35
C ILE A 6 18.71 -10.73 -6.35
N PRO A 7 19.48 -11.23 -5.38
CA PRO A 7 19.71 -12.67 -5.30
C PRO A 7 18.41 -13.38 -4.95
N PHE A 8 18.29 -14.63 -5.36
CA PHE A 8 17.14 -15.43 -4.97
C PHE A 8 17.05 -15.51 -3.45
N GLY A 9 15.84 -15.38 -2.94
CA GLY A 9 15.55 -15.47 -1.51
C GLY A 9 14.06 -15.59 -1.26
N THR A 10 13.69 -15.74 -0.01
CA THR A 10 12.31 -15.80 0.44
C THR A 10 12.08 -14.79 1.55
N THR A 11 10.85 -14.38 1.74
CA THR A 11 10.47 -13.48 2.83
C THR A 11 9.31 -14.10 3.60
N ASP A 12 9.53 -14.32 4.88
CA ASP A 12 8.46 -14.59 5.83
C ASP A 12 8.03 -13.26 6.41
N TRP A 13 6.90 -12.73 5.95
CA TRP A 13 6.42 -11.41 6.36
C TRP A 13 6.12 -11.33 7.85
N SER A 14 5.76 -12.44 8.48
CA SER A 14 5.54 -12.46 9.93
C SER A 14 6.82 -12.20 10.72
N ALA A 15 7.98 -12.46 10.14
CA ALA A 15 9.29 -12.23 10.75
C ALA A 15 9.87 -10.84 10.46
N VAL A 16 9.27 -10.08 9.54
CA VAL A 16 9.72 -8.72 9.24
C VAL A 16 9.18 -7.77 10.31
N PRO A 17 10.04 -6.99 10.99
CA PRO A 17 9.58 -6.09 12.05
C PRO A 17 8.57 -5.06 11.52
N PRO A 18 7.44 -4.85 12.21
CA PRO A 18 6.46 -3.86 11.80
C PRO A 18 6.86 -2.45 12.22
N THR A 19 6.44 -1.47 11.43
CA THR A 19 6.48 -0.05 11.80
C THR A 19 5.07 0.50 11.77
N THR A 20 4.78 1.44 12.68
CA THR A 20 3.45 2.04 12.82
C THR A 20 3.43 3.44 12.24
N HIS A 21 2.44 3.70 11.39
CA HIS A 21 2.28 4.97 10.71
C HIS A 21 0.87 5.51 10.96
N PRO A 22 0.70 6.50 11.85
CA PRO A 22 -0.60 7.10 12.08
C PRO A 22 -1.14 7.77 10.83
N GLY A 23 -2.44 7.60 10.56
CA GLY A 23 -3.13 8.37 9.54
C GLY A 23 -3.78 9.63 10.12
N GLU A 24 -4.58 10.31 9.31
CA GLU A 24 -5.50 11.33 9.80
C GLU A 24 -6.47 10.71 10.81
N ARG A 25 -6.86 9.47 10.56
CA ARG A 25 -7.59 8.58 11.47
C ARG A 25 -6.98 7.20 11.37
N GLY A 26 -7.01 6.44 12.45
CA GLY A 26 -6.49 5.09 12.47
C GLY A 26 -4.98 5.01 12.25
N VAL A 27 -4.49 3.82 12.04
CA VAL A 27 -3.07 3.55 11.84
C VAL A 27 -2.86 2.58 10.69
N ALA A 28 -1.70 2.71 10.03
CA ALA A 28 -1.18 1.74 9.10
C ALA A 28 0.02 1.04 9.75
N ILE A 29 0.09 -0.27 9.62
CA ILE A 29 1.22 -1.06 10.07
C ILE A 29 1.93 -1.60 8.84
N TRP A 30 3.21 -1.27 8.70
CA TRP A 30 4.02 -1.67 7.55
C TRP A 30 5.05 -2.70 7.93
N ARG A 31 5.21 -3.70 7.09
CA ARG A 31 6.34 -4.60 7.08
C ARG A 31 7.02 -4.41 5.73
N THR A 32 8.27 -3.94 5.74
CA THR A 32 8.92 -3.42 4.53
C THR A 32 10.23 -4.15 4.25
N ARG A 33 10.45 -4.50 2.99
CA ARG A 33 11.75 -4.92 2.48
C ARG A 33 12.10 -4.09 1.25
N ASP A 34 13.37 -3.77 1.12
CA ASP A 34 13.91 -3.10 -0.06
C ASP A 34 14.81 -4.06 -0.84
N PHE A 35 14.57 -4.17 -2.13
CA PHE A 35 15.34 -5.00 -3.03
C PHE A 35 15.93 -4.13 -4.13
N SER A 36 17.15 -3.63 -3.90
CA SER A 36 17.84 -2.78 -4.88
C SER A 36 16.98 -1.59 -5.34
N GLY A 37 16.36 -0.90 -4.39
CA GLY A 37 15.53 0.26 -4.65
C GLY A 37 14.07 -0.04 -4.94
N ILE A 38 13.69 -1.31 -5.05
CA ILE A 38 12.29 -1.72 -5.15
C ILE A 38 11.77 -1.98 -3.73
N ARG A 39 10.82 -1.18 -3.31
CA ARG A 39 10.21 -1.33 -1.99
C ARG A 39 9.01 -2.25 -2.07
N VAL A 40 9.01 -3.28 -1.23
CA VAL A 40 7.92 -4.25 -1.14
C VAL A 40 7.37 -4.21 0.28
N ARG A 41 6.05 -4.08 0.42
CA ARG A 41 5.43 -3.93 1.74
C ARG A 41 4.20 -4.81 1.88
N MET A 42 4.06 -5.39 3.06
CA MET A 42 2.78 -5.86 3.59
C MET A 42 2.24 -4.77 4.51
N VAL A 43 1.05 -4.30 4.25
CA VAL A 43 0.44 -3.17 4.97
C VAL A 43 -0.91 -3.58 5.53
N GLU A 44 -1.14 -3.27 6.80
CA GLU A 44 -2.43 -3.44 7.45
C GLU A 44 -2.98 -2.07 7.84
N TYR A 45 -4.19 -1.78 7.38
CA TYR A 45 -4.93 -0.60 7.81
C TYR A 45 -5.94 -0.98 8.89
N SER A 46 -5.93 -0.25 10.00
CA SER A 46 -6.95 -0.42 11.03
C SER A 46 -8.33 0.01 10.51
N PRO A 47 -9.43 -0.50 11.09
CA PRO A 47 -10.75 0.01 10.78
C PRO A 47 -10.82 1.53 10.96
N GLY A 48 -11.39 2.22 9.99
CA GLY A 48 -11.50 3.68 9.99
C GLY A 48 -10.23 4.42 9.58
N TYR A 49 -9.19 3.72 9.12
CA TYR A 49 -7.96 4.36 8.67
C TYR A 49 -8.23 5.31 7.50
N ARG A 50 -7.60 6.48 7.54
CA ARG A 50 -7.49 7.41 6.43
C ARG A 50 -6.09 8.01 6.41
N ALA A 51 -5.44 7.98 5.25
CA ALA A 51 -4.11 8.55 5.09
C ALA A 51 -4.12 10.05 5.38
N ASP A 52 -3.05 10.54 5.99
CA ASP A 52 -2.92 11.95 6.39
C ASP A 52 -2.37 12.84 5.28
N HIS A 53 -2.05 12.29 4.13
CA HIS A 53 -1.50 13.04 3.00
C HIS A 53 -1.89 12.39 1.67
N TRP A 54 -1.76 13.18 0.60
CA TRP A 54 -1.87 12.70 -0.76
C TRP A 54 -0.54 12.13 -1.22
N CYS A 55 -0.58 10.95 -1.82
CA CYS A 55 0.61 10.27 -2.32
C CYS A 55 0.74 10.50 -3.83
N SER A 56 1.94 10.87 -4.27
CA SER A 56 2.27 11.00 -5.70
C SER A 56 3.21 9.90 -6.18
N LYS A 57 3.60 8.98 -5.31
CA LYS A 57 4.49 7.87 -5.66
C LYS A 57 3.73 6.81 -6.42
N GLY A 58 4.34 6.34 -7.51
CA GLY A 58 3.80 5.22 -8.27
C GLY A 58 3.94 3.91 -7.52
N HIS A 59 2.98 3.01 -7.71
CA HIS A 59 3.07 1.66 -7.17
C HIS A 59 2.06 0.73 -7.81
N ILE A 60 2.26 -0.55 -7.54
CA ILE A 60 1.31 -1.61 -7.79
C ILE A 60 0.81 -2.07 -6.43
N LEU A 61 -0.50 -2.07 -6.24
CA LEU A 61 -1.12 -2.39 -4.96
C LEU A 61 -2.18 -3.47 -5.16
N LEU A 62 -2.11 -4.53 -4.35
CA LEU A 62 -3.08 -5.62 -4.34
C LEU A 62 -3.77 -5.67 -2.98
N VAL A 63 -5.10 -5.69 -2.97
CA VAL A 63 -5.88 -5.91 -1.75
C VAL A 63 -5.92 -7.41 -1.45
N LEU A 64 -5.40 -7.80 -0.30
CA LEU A 64 -5.38 -9.20 0.15
C LEU A 64 -6.61 -9.54 0.97
N SER A 65 -7.06 -8.61 1.81
CA SER A 65 -8.27 -8.78 2.62
C SER A 65 -8.89 -7.43 2.93
N GLY A 66 -10.18 -7.42 3.24
CA GLY A 66 -10.91 -6.21 3.55
C GLY A 66 -11.31 -5.43 2.31
N GLU A 67 -11.46 -4.13 2.47
CA GLU A 67 -11.89 -3.23 1.41
C GLU A 67 -11.12 -1.92 1.48
N LEU A 68 -10.59 -1.50 0.33
CA LEU A 68 -9.83 -0.27 0.19
C LEU A 68 -10.62 0.74 -0.62
N GLU A 69 -10.67 1.98 -0.16
CA GLU A 69 -11.15 3.12 -0.92
C GLU A 69 -9.97 4.00 -1.28
N THR A 70 -9.82 4.29 -2.57
CA THR A 70 -8.77 5.19 -3.07
C THR A 70 -9.43 6.37 -3.73
N GLU A 71 -9.14 7.56 -3.20
CA GLU A 71 -9.59 8.83 -3.74
C GLU A 71 -8.49 9.42 -4.63
N LEU A 72 -8.85 9.82 -5.83
CA LEU A 72 -7.94 10.49 -6.76
C LEU A 72 -8.12 12.01 -6.67
N ALA A 73 -7.08 12.76 -6.97
CA ALA A 73 -7.12 14.23 -6.88
C ALA A 73 -8.16 14.88 -7.80
N ASP A 74 -8.56 14.21 -8.87
CA ASP A 74 -9.60 14.68 -9.78
C ASP A 74 -11.04 14.41 -9.29
N GLY A 75 -11.19 13.82 -8.10
CA GLY A 75 -12.48 13.54 -7.48
C GLY A 75 -13.00 12.12 -7.68
N ARG A 76 -12.35 11.31 -8.51
CA ARG A 76 -12.76 9.90 -8.65
C ARG A 76 -12.49 9.15 -7.35
N VAL A 77 -13.40 8.23 -7.02
CA VAL A 77 -13.26 7.34 -5.87
C VAL A 77 -13.37 5.91 -6.39
N VAL A 78 -12.36 5.11 -6.10
CA VAL A 78 -12.29 3.71 -6.52
C VAL A 78 -12.33 2.83 -5.28
N ARG A 79 -13.18 1.81 -5.30
CA ARG A 79 -13.31 0.83 -4.22
C ARG A 79 -12.80 -0.51 -4.70
N LEU A 80 -11.90 -1.11 -3.92
CA LEU A 80 -11.30 -2.39 -4.21
C LEU A 80 -11.56 -3.36 -3.08
N ARG A 81 -11.86 -4.60 -3.46
CA ARG A 81 -12.03 -5.73 -2.54
C ARG A 81 -10.86 -6.70 -2.68
N ALA A 82 -10.80 -7.68 -1.79
CA ALA A 82 -9.79 -8.73 -1.85
C ALA A 82 -9.70 -9.35 -3.27
N GLY A 83 -8.47 -9.48 -3.77
CA GLY A 83 -8.19 -9.97 -5.10
C GLY A 83 -8.16 -8.92 -6.19
N GLN A 84 -8.48 -7.66 -5.87
CA GLN A 84 -8.41 -6.55 -6.81
C GLN A 84 -7.17 -5.70 -6.58
N SER A 85 -6.67 -5.08 -7.64
CA SER A 85 -5.44 -4.29 -7.59
C SER A 85 -5.58 -3.01 -8.40
N TYR A 86 -4.73 -2.03 -8.11
CA TYR A 86 -4.54 -0.88 -8.98
C TYR A 86 -3.05 -0.63 -9.22
N GLN A 87 -2.75 0.12 -10.25
CA GLN A 87 -1.42 0.59 -10.59
C GLN A 87 -1.47 2.08 -10.92
N VAL A 88 -0.41 2.79 -10.57
CA VAL A 88 -0.26 4.21 -10.88
C VAL A 88 1.22 4.51 -11.05
N ALA A 89 1.56 5.35 -12.03
CA ALA A 89 2.93 5.79 -12.27
C ALA A 89 3.34 6.90 -11.31
N ASP A 90 4.65 7.07 -11.13
CA ASP A 90 5.19 8.18 -10.35
C ASP A 90 4.73 9.52 -10.94
N GLY A 91 4.21 10.40 -10.08
CA GLY A 91 3.80 11.74 -10.44
C GLY A 91 2.57 11.83 -11.35
N ALA A 92 1.91 10.72 -11.66
CA ALA A 92 0.80 10.71 -12.60
C ALA A 92 -0.48 11.24 -11.96
N GLU A 93 -0.97 10.57 -10.92
CA GLU A 93 -2.23 10.92 -10.27
C GLU A 93 -2.07 10.83 -8.76
N ALA A 94 -2.18 11.94 -8.07
CA ALA A 94 -2.17 11.94 -6.61
C ALA A 94 -3.37 11.16 -6.08
N HIS A 95 -3.15 10.39 -5.04
CA HIS A 95 -4.16 9.49 -4.49
C HIS A 95 -4.04 9.40 -2.97
N ARG A 96 -5.15 9.04 -2.33
CA ARG A 96 -5.24 8.91 -0.88
C ARG A 96 -6.10 7.70 -0.52
N SER A 97 -5.60 6.88 0.40
CA SER A 97 -6.24 5.65 0.82
C SER A 97 -7.06 5.81 2.09
N SER A 98 -8.17 5.09 2.15
CA SER A 98 -8.97 4.93 3.37
C SER A 98 -9.64 3.56 3.37
N THR A 99 -10.12 3.15 4.54
CA THR A 99 -10.92 1.95 4.70
C THR A 99 -11.88 2.11 5.87
N ALA A 100 -13.09 1.62 5.74
CA ALA A 100 -14.04 1.62 6.84
C ALA A 100 -13.78 0.46 7.80
N ALA A 101 -13.64 -0.76 7.29
CA ALA A 101 -13.58 -1.98 8.09
C ALA A 101 -12.18 -2.55 8.29
N GLY A 102 -11.17 -1.95 7.69
CA GLY A 102 -9.81 -2.45 7.68
C GLY A 102 -9.46 -3.13 6.37
N ALA A 103 -8.17 -3.20 6.08
CA ALA A 103 -7.66 -3.84 4.86
C ALA A 103 -6.24 -4.31 5.06
N THR A 104 -5.89 -5.38 4.36
CA THR A 104 -4.50 -5.85 4.24
C THR A 104 -4.09 -5.76 2.78
N LEU A 105 -2.94 -5.16 2.55
CA LEU A 105 -2.45 -4.81 1.21
C LEU A 105 -1.05 -5.37 0.97
N PHE A 106 -0.76 -5.64 -0.29
CA PHE A 106 0.59 -5.90 -0.78
C PHE A 106 0.95 -4.80 -1.78
N ILE A 107 2.05 -4.09 -1.52
CA ILE A 107 2.41 -2.90 -2.29
C ILE A 107 3.85 -3.03 -2.79
N VAL A 108 4.05 -2.76 -4.07
CA VAL A 108 5.38 -2.72 -4.70
C VAL A 108 5.60 -1.34 -5.31
N ASP A 109 6.67 -0.69 -4.93
CA ASP A 109 7.05 0.61 -5.51
C ASP A 109 8.56 0.91 -5.52
#